data_2cdb0025229c5ca4865ef4cf80e48165
#
_entry.id   2cdb0025229c5ca4865ef4cf80e48165
#
_cell.length_a   1.000
_cell.length_b   1.000
_cell.length_c   1.000
_cell.angle_alpha   90.00
_cell.angle_beta   90.00
_cell.angle_gamma   90.00
#
_symmetry.space_group_name_H-M   'P 1'
#
loop_
_entity.id
_entity.type
_entity.pdbx_description
1 polymer ?
#
loop_
_entity_poly.entity_id
_entity_poly.type
_entity_poly.pdbx_seq_one_letter_code
_entity_poly.pdbx_strand_id
1 'polypeptide(L)'
;FGAFVKKDGTVWTVGYNGNGQLGNGTTNNKSRPIQVGGGGSNAMHISYGKIMHGTTVIEEFDNPNNIISNITIAEDDTFVIDKSKITAKQSFSLLPDTDTLSANDVNITSFNTNIATVDNNTGVVTPVKGMYGTAIILVKSGTVQSLIRIKIKPSETDDPKSVASPMVAAGGRYTIALKYDGTVWAWGYNENGELGQGNTTSVYSPVQVKSADGNSYLTDIIEIAAGSNHNLALAKDGTVWSW
;
A
#
# COMPACT_ATOMS: atom_id res chain seq x y z
N PHE A 1 -2.43 21.53 10.90
CA PHE A 1 -2.17 20.09 10.82
C PHE A 1 -0.94 19.81 9.96
N GLY A 2 -0.35 18.64 10.10
CA GLY A 2 0.76 18.18 9.29
C GLY A 2 0.46 16.85 8.63
N ALA A 3 1.05 16.61 7.44
CA ALA A 3 0.96 15.35 6.72
C ALA A 3 2.34 14.98 6.17
N PHE A 4 2.70 13.70 6.16
CA PHE A 4 3.96 13.21 5.62
C PHE A 4 3.84 11.77 5.13
N VAL A 5 4.70 11.42 4.18
CA VAL A 5 4.83 10.06 3.64
C VAL A 5 6.10 9.42 4.21
N LYS A 6 6.00 8.17 4.64
CA LYS A 6 7.16 7.34 4.98
C LYS A 6 7.75 6.69 3.73
N LYS A 7 9.00 6.20 3.84
CA LYS A 7 9.67 5.43 2.77
C LYS A 7 8.91 4.19 2.30
N ASP A 8 8.02 3.66 3.12
CA ASP A 8 7.16 2.51 2.78
C ASP A 8 5.87 2.91 2.04
N GLY A 9 5.72 4.21 1.71
CA GLY A 9 4.55 4.77 1.01
C GLY A 9 3.35 5.04 1.91
N THR A 10 3.43 4.78 3.22
CA THR A 10 2.32 5.07 4.14
C THR A 10 2.21 6.57 4.41
N VAL A 11 0.97 7.09 4.39
CA VAL A 11 0.66 8.49 4.70
C VAL A 11 0.31 8.62 6.18
N TRP A 12 0.86 9.62 6.84
CA TRP A 12 0.64 9.93 8.26
C TRP A 12 0.22 11.39 8.43
N THR A 13 -0.69 11.63 9.38
CA THR A 13 -1.22 12.96 9.66
C THR A 13 -1.26 13.22 11.17
N VAL A 14 -1.21 14.50 11.56
CA VAL A 14 -1.24 14.95 12.96
C VAL A 14 -1.79 16.37 13.07
N GLY A 15 -2.41 16.69 14.19
CA GLY A 15 -2.83 18.05 14.54
C GLY A 15 -4.32 18.28 14.48
N TYR A 16 -4.73 19.46 13.99
CA TYR A 16 -6.14 19.88 13.89
C TYR A 16 -6.91 19.02 12.88
N ASN A 17 -8.15 18.63 13.25
CA ASN A 17 -8.99 17.72 12.45
C ASN A 17 -10.46 18.16 12.37
N GLY A 18 -10.79 19.39 12.70
CA GLY A 18 -12.18 19.87 12.73
C GLY A 18 -12.95 19.72 11.40
N ASN A 19 -12.24 19.56 10.27
CA ASN A 19 -12.80 19.34 8.94
C ASN A 19 -12.44 17.95 8.37
N GLY A 20 -11.98 17.01 9.20
CA GLY A 20 -11.61 15.66 8.75
C GLY A 20 -10.28 15.56 7.99
N GLN A 21 -9.45 16.61 8.00
CA GLN A 21 -8.21 16.67 7.22
C GLN A 21 -7.15 15.63 7.61
N LEU A 22 -7.31 14.95 8.74
CA LEU A 22 -6.43 13.83 9.12
C LEU A 22 -6.80 12.51 8.45
N GLY A 23 -7.96 12.41 7.76
CA GLY A 23 -8.34 11.25 6.96
C GLY A 23 -8.60 9.96 7.75
N ASN A 24 -8.98 10.06 9.02
CA ASN A 24 -9.20 8.93 9.93
C ASN A 24 -10.69 8.62 10.19
N GLY A 25 -11.58 9.18 9.37
CA GLY A 25 -13.04 9.01 9.50
C GLY A 25 -13.68 9.80 10.65
N THR A 26 -12.90 10.68 11.32
CA THR A 26 -13.39 11.49 12.46
C THR A 26 -13.03 12.97 12.28
N THR A 27 -13.55 13.83 13.15
CA THR A 27 -13.17 15.25 13.24
C THR A 27 -12.36 15.56 14.50
N ASN A 28 -11.89 14.54 15.24
CA ASN A 28 -11.14 14.71 16.47
C ASN A 28 -9.66 15.01 16.20
N ASN A 29 -9.13 16.07 16.81
CA ASN A 29 -7.72 16.42 16.75
C ASN A 29 -6.81 15.28 17.26
N LYS A 30 -5.61 15.17 16.74
CA LYS A 30 -4.59 14.20 17.17
C LYS A 30 -3.30 14.89 17.55
N SER A 31 -2.84 14.70 18.78
CA SER A 31 -1.57 15.22 19.29
C SER A 31 -0.36 14.33 18.92
N ARG A 32 -0.61 13.15 18.37
CA ARG A 32 0.41 12.22 17.85
C ARG A 32 0.08 11.84 16.41
N PRO A 33 1.09 11.56 15.56
CA PRO A 33 0.86 11.09 14.21
C PRO A 33 0.00 9.83 14.18
N ILE A 34 -0.97 9.80 13.27
CA ILE A 34 -1.80 8.65 12.96
C ILE A 34 -1.62 8.29 11.49
N GLN A 35 -1.69 7.02 11.17
CA GLN A 35 -1.65 6.57 9.79
C GLN A 35 -3.01 6.82 9.12
N VAL A 36 -3.00 7.45 7.95
CA VAL A 36 -4.21 7.66 7.14
C VAL A 36 -4.70 6.32 6.63
N GLY A 37 -6.01 6.09 6.78
CA GLY A 37 -6.61 4.80 6.43
C GLY A 37 -6.30 3.66 7.40
N GLY A 38 -5.52 3.90 8.48
CA GLY A 38 -5.18 2.89 9.50
C GLY A 38 -6.36 2.47 10.39
N GLY A 39 -7.51 3.13 10.29
CA GLY A 39 -8.75 2.80 11.02
C GLY A 39 -9.81 2.09 10.16
N GLY A 40 -9.54 1.82 8.90
CA GLY A 40 -10.49 1.24 7.94
C GLY A 40 -9.87 0.93 6.59
N SER A 41 -8.54 1.04 6.45
CA SER A 41 -7.90 0.76 5.16
C SER A 41 -7.88 -0.74 4.89
N ASN A 42 -8.24 -1.11 3.66
CA ASN A 42 -8.06 -2.44 3.11
C ASN A 42 -6.57 -2.82 2.94
N ALA A 43 -5.65 -2.15 3.64
CA ALA A 43 -4.24 -2.48 3.60
C ALA A 43 -3.95 -3.68 4.50
N MET A 44 -3.32 -4.69 3.93
CA MET A 44 -2.77 -5.81 4.69
C MET A 44 -1.56 -5.33 5.49
N HIS A 45 -1.53 -5.61 6.78
CA HIS A 45 -0.40 -5.30 7.66
C HIS A 45 -0.22 -6.38 8.72
N ILE A 46 0.97 -6.42 9.33
CA ILE A 46 1.27 -7.32 10.42
C ILE A 46 1.26 -6.52 11.72
N SER A 47 0.48 -6.97 12.68
CA SER A 47 0.40 -6.38 14.01
C SER A 47 0.34 -7.49 15.07
N TYR A 48 1.30 -7.48 16.00
CA TYR A 48 1.34 -8.44 17.13
C TYR A 48 1.18 -9.92 16.74
N GLY A 49 1.86 -10.36 15.68
CA GLY A 49 1.78 -11.74 15.21
C GLY A 49 0.51 -12.10 14.44
N LYS A 50 -0.21 -11.11 13.94
CA LYS A 50 -1.44 -11.28 13.13
C LYS A 50 -1.29 -10.60 11.79
N ILE A 51 -1.77 -11.23 10.72
CA ILE A 51 -2.03 -10.54 9.46
C ILE A 51 -3.40 -9.90 9.58
N MET A 52 -3.43 -8.60 9.38
CA MET A 52 -4.63 -7.77 9.52
C MET A 52 -5.02 -7.20 8.17
N HIS A 53 -6.32 -7.18 7.89
CA HIS A 53 -6.92 -6.40 6.83
C HIS A 53 -7.82 -5.35 7.48
N GLY A 54 -7.32 -4.10 7.57
CA GLY A 54 -7.91 -3.10 8.44
C GLY A 54 -7.84 -3.53 9.91
N THR A 55 -8.98 -3.70 10.57
CA THR A 55 -9.09 -4.20 11.95
C THR A 55 -9.40 -5.70 12.03
N THR A 56 -9.61 -6.37 10.88
CA THR A 56 -9.96 -7.79 10.82
C THR A 56 -8.70 -8.64 10.84
N VAL A 57 -8.63 -9.61 11.74
CA VAL A 57 -7.58 -10.64 11.75
C VAL A 57 -7.85 -11.61 10.62
N ILE A 58 -6.91 -11.76 9.70
CA ILE A 58 -6.98 -12.73 8.59
C ILE A 58 -6.26 -14.02 8.97
N GLU A 59 -5.10 -13.91 9.60
CA GLU A 59 -4.30 -15.02 10.06
C GLU A 59 -3.56 -14.64 11.35
N GLU A 60 -3.43 -15.56 12.29
CA GLU A 60 -2.70 -15.36 13.54
C GLU A 60 -1.47 -16.28 13.58
N PHE A 61 -0.34 -15.78 14.08
CA PHE A 61 0.92 -16.50 14.19
C PHE A 61 1.25 -16.75 15.65
N ASP A 62 1.64 -17.96 15.97
CA ASP A 62 2.12 -18.34 17.30
C ASP A 62 3.44 -17.65 17.66
N ASN A 63 4.21 -17.20 16.65
CA ASN A 63 5.47 -16.51 16.85
C ASN A 63 5.66 -15.36 15.85
N PRO A 64 5.56 -14.08 16.27
CA PRO A 64 5.72 -12.91 15.41
C PRO A 64 7.14 -12.72 14.85
N ASN A 65 8.12 -13.50 15.30
CA ASN A 65 9.51 -13.44 14.82
C ASN A 65 9.77 -14.34 13.59
N ASN A 66 8.77 -15.09 13.11
CA ASN A 66 8.89 -15.95 11.93
C ASN A 66 8.81 -15.18 10.59
N ILE A 67 9.47 -14.04 10.50
CA ILE A 67 9.67 -13.33 9.23
C ILE A 67 10.97 -13.87 8.63
N ILE A 68 10.86 -14.62 7.53
CA ILE A 68 12.02 -15.26 6.90
C ILE A 68 12.93 -14.24 6.24
N SER A 69 12.37 -13.24 5.55
CA SER A 69 13.18 -12.23 4.85
C SER A 69 12.36 -11.02 4.41
N ASN A 70 13.08 -9.90 4.24
CA ASN A 70 12.62 -8.75 3.50
C ASN A 70 13.34 -8.74 2.16
N ILE A 71 12.62 -8.98 1.06
CA ILE A 71 13.14 -9.04 -0.29
C ILE A 71 12.66 -7.80 -1.05
N THR A 72 13.48 -7.26 -1.94
CA THR A 72 13.08 -6.18 -2.85
C THR A 72 13.34 -6.66 -4.27
N ILE A 73 12.31 -6.59 -5.12
CA ILE A 73 12.38 -6.93 -6.54
C ILE A 73 11.78 -5.80 -7.39
N ALA A 74 12.19 -5.68 -8.66
CA ALA A 74 11.53 -4.81 -9.61
C ALA A 74 10.22 -5.45 -10.11
N GLU A 75 9.34 -4.66 -10.72
CA GLU A 75 8.06 -5.18 -11.23
C GLU A 75 8.23 -6.16 -12.41
N ASP A 76 9.35 -6.08 -13.12
CA ASP A 76 9.68 -7.00 -14.22
C ASP A 76 10.42 -8.25 -13.75
N ASP A 77 10.82 -8.31 -12.47
CA ASP A 77 11.49 -9.46 -11.89
C ASP A 77 10.49 -10.53 -11.50
N THR A 78 10.97 -11.77 -11.43
CA THR A 78 10.26 -12.87 -10.77
C THR A 78 11.08 -13.37 -9.58
N PHE A 79 10.40 -13.74 -8.52
CA PHE A 79 11.02 -14.37 -7.35
C PHE A 79 10.43 -15.77 -7.17
N VAL A 80 11.30 -16.78 -7.00
CA VAL A 80 10.84 -18.16 -6.82
C VAL A 80 11.09 -18.61 -5.39
N ILE A 81 10.04 -19.05 -4.71
CA ILE A 81 10.11 -19.74 -3.43
C ILE A 81 10.30 -21.24 -3.73
N ASP A 82 11.56 -21.69 -3.67
CA ASP A 82 11.89 -23.09 -3.94
C ASP A 82 11.40 -23.98 -2.80
N LYS A 83 10.27 -24.64 -3.01
CA LYS A 83 9.65 -25.52 -2.02
C LYS A 83 10.55 -26.68 -1.60
N SER A 84 11.46 -27.12 -2.45
CA SER A 84 12.37 -28.24 -2.16
C SER A 84 13.44 -27.88 -1.12
N LYS A 85 13.66 -26.56 -0.89
CA LYS A 85 14.64 -26.04 0.07
C LYS A 85 14.02 -25.57 1.38
N ILE A 86 12.68 -25.72 1.52
CA ILE A 86 12.00 -25.32 2.75
C ILE A 86 12.13 -26.45 3.77
N THR A 87 12.60 -26.11 4.96
CA THR A 87 12.83 -27.06 6.07
C THR A 87 11.95 -26.72 7.28
N ALA A 88 11.52 -27.77 8.01
CA ALA A 88 10.65 -27.66 9.17
C ALA A 88 11.45 -27.68 10.48
N LYS A 89 11.97 -26.54 10.90
CA LYS A 89 12.51 -26.38 12.28
C LYS A 89 11.86 -25.21 12.95
N GLN A 90 10.88 -25.37 13.82
CA GLN A 90 10.18 -24.31 14.57
C GLN A 90 9.82 -23.02 13.75
N SER A 91 10.46 -22.83 12.58
CA SER A 91 10.23 -21.83 11.54
C SER A 91 10.81 -22.34 10.22
N PHE A 92 10.23 -21.96 9.08
CA PHE A 92 10.81 -22.28 7.79
C PHE A 92 12.13 -21.53 7.58
N SER A 93 13.14 -22.26 7.06
CA SER A 93 14.38 -21.69 6.57
C SER A 93 14.45 -21.88 5.05
N LEU A 94 14.97 -20.89 4.33
CA LEU A 94 15.30 -20.98 2.90
C LEU A 94 16.70 -21.59 2.68
N LEU A 95 17.40 -21.96 3.75
CA LEU A 95 18.71 -22.62 3.69
C LEU A 95 18.55 -24.13 3.66
N PRO A 96 19.37 -24.87 2.93
CA PRO A 96 19.33 -26.32 2.91
C PRO A 96 19.58 -26.88 4.32
N ASP A 97 18.70 -27.74 4.80
CA ASP A 97 18.85 -28.51 6.03
C ASP A 97 18.39 -29.96 5.76
N THR A 98 18.73 -30.88 6.65
CA THR A 98 18.50 -32.32 6.47
C THR A 98 17.05 -32.77 6.59
N ASP A 99 16.18 -31.96 7.20
CA ASP A 99 14.78 -32.27 7.40
C ASP A 99 13.91 -31.49 6.40
N THR A 100 13.92 -31.90 5.12
CA THR A 100 13.06 -31.29 4.09
C THR A 100 11.62 -31.79 4.23
N LEU A 101 10.67 -30.85 4.23
CA LEU A 101 9.24 -31.17 4.04
C LEU A 101 9.00 -31.64 2.61
N SER A 102 8.00 -32.51 2.42
CA SER A 102 7.53 -32.78 1.06
C SER A 102 7.04 -31.49 0.43
N ALA A 103 7.49 -31.18 -0.78
CA ALA A 103 7.09 -29.98 -1.51
C ALA A 103 5.54 -29.88 -1.67
N ASN A 104 4.86 -31.04 -1.66
CA ASN A 104 3.40 -31.11 -1.77
C ASN A 104 2.68 -30.67 -0.48
N ASP A 105 3.36 -30.69 0.67
CA ASP A 105 2.79 -30.30 1.95
C ASP A 105 2.94 -28.79 2.23
N VAL A 106 3.67 -28.08 1.37
CA VAL A 106 3.92 -26.64 1.50
C VAL A 106 2.92 -25.85 0.67
N ASN A 107 2.13 -25.01 1.35
CA ASN A 107 1.23 -24.06 0.73
C ASN A 107 1.81 -22.64 0.80
N ILE A 108 1.73 -21.92 -0.33
CA ILE A 108 2.21 -20.55 -0.47
C ILE A 108 1.04 -19.67 -0.91
N THR A 109 0.80 -18.59 -0.18
CA THR A 109 -0.34 -17.70 -0.43
C THR A 109 0.09 -16.23 -0.38
N SER A 110 -0.33 -15.43 -1.37
CA SER A 110 -0.19 -13.97 -1.32
C SER A 110 -1.41 -13.34 -0.66
N PHE A 111 -1.21 -12.49 0.34
CA PHE A 111 -2.27 -11.68 0.96
C PHE A 111 -2.51 -10.34 0.24
N ASN A 112 -1.59 -9.92 -0.63
CA ASN A 112 -1.69 -8.69 -1.42
C ASN A 112 -1.67 -9.01 -2.92
N THR A 113 -2.68 -9.75 -3.39
CA THR A 113 -2.77 -10.22 -4.78
C THR A 113 -2.87 -9.10 -5.82
N ASN A 114 -3.23 -7.89 -5.40
CA ASN A 114 -3.19 -6.67 -6.21
C ASN A 114 -1.78 -6.05 -6.31
N ILE A 115 -0.79 -6.51 -5.53
CA ILE A 115 0.62 -6.08 -5.61
C ILE A 115 1.48 -7.18 -6.21
N ALA A 116 1.30 -8.43 -5.75
CA ALA A 116 1.97 -9.60 -6.30
C ALA A 116 1.10 -10.85 -6.11
N THR A 117 1.07 -11.71 -7.12
CA THR A 117 0.46 -13.04 -7.06
C THR A 117 1.53 -14.10 -6.79
N VAL A 118 1.10 -15.29 -6.35
CA VAL A 118 2.00 -16.44 -6.23
C VAL A 118 1.31 -17.69 -6.80
N ASP A 119 2.05 -18.43 -7.60
CA ASP A 119 1.64 -19.76 -8.02
C ASP A 119 2.04 -20.78 -6.94
N ASN A 120 1.05 -21.34 -6.27
CA ASN A 120 1.29 -22.30 -5.18
C ASN A 120 2.02 -23.57 -5.64
N ASN A 121 1.92 -23.98 -6.90
CA ASN A 121 2.55 -25.20 -7.37
C ASN A 121 4.05 -24.98 -7.64
N THR A 122 4.38 -23.90 -8.31
CA THR A 122 5.75 -23.57 -8.75
C THR A 122 6.50 -22.70 -7.74
N GLY A 123 5.81 -22.04 -6.80
CA GLY A 123 6.39 -21.06 -5.89
C GLY A 123 6.75 -19.74 -6.56
N VAL A 124 6.38 -19.53 -7.82
CA VAL A 124 6.69 -18.30 -8.55
C VAL A 124 5.84 -17.15 -8.04
N VAL A 125 6.50 -16.09 -7.57
CA VAL A 125 5.88 -14.82 -7.20
C VAL A 125 6.01 -13.85 -8.37
N THR A 126 4.88 -13.36 -8.85
CA THR A 126 4.80 -12.44 -10.00
C THR A 126 4.24 -11.11 -9.54
N PRO A 127 5.01 -10.00 -9.64
CA PRO A 127 4.49 -8.66 -9.42
C PRO A 127 3.33 -8.33 -10.36
N VAL A 128 2.39 -7.53 -9.90
CA VAL A 128 1.35 -6.96 -10.74
C VAL A 128 1.89 -5.67 -11.34
N LYS A 129 1.94 -5.60 -12.68
CA LYS A 129 2.53 -4.46 -13.41
C LYS A 129 1.89 -3.14 -13.01
N GLY A 130 2.72 -2.12 -12.74
CA GLY A 130 2.30 -0.80 -12.31
C GLY A 130 1.85 -0.74 -10.84
N MET A 131 1.91 -1.85 -10.09
CA MET A 131 1.51 -1.90 -8.69
C MET A 131 2.72 -2.06 -7.79
N TYR A 132 3.01 -1.06 -6.99
CA TYR A 132 4.19 -1.00 -6.13
C TYR A 132 3.80 -1.04 -4.65
N GLY A 133 4.73 -1.50 -3.82
CA GLY A 133 4.48 -1.62 -2.39
C GLY A 133 5.02 -2.92 -1.81
N THR A 134 4.46 -3.39 -0.70
CA THR A 134 4.90 -4.62 -0.04
C THR A 134 3.83 -5.69 -0.14
N ALA A 135 4.13 -6.79 -0.82
CA ALA A 135 3.35 -8.02 -0.75
C ALA A 135 3.79 -8.85 0.47
N ILE A 136 2.83 -9.46 1.14
CA ILE A 136 3.04 -10.41 2.23
C ILE A 136 2.70 -11.79 1.70
N ILE A 137 3.68 -12.68 1.70
CA ILE A 137 3.54 -14.07 1.27
C ILE A 137 3.62 -14.96 2.49
N LEU A 138 2.57 -15.76 2.72
CA LEU A 138 2.55 -16.82 3.73
C LEU A 138 3.06 -18.11 3.12
N VAL A 139 3.99 -18.74 3.79
CA VAL A 139 4.43 -20.12 3.54
C VAL A 139 3.99 -20.97 4.72
N LYS A 140 3.21 -22.03 4.47
CA LYS A 140 2.59 -22.86 5.52
C LYS A 140 2.71 -24.35 5.21
N SER A 141 3.03 -25.15 6.21
CA SER A 141 2.92 -26.61 6.18
C SER A 141 2.47 -27.14 7.55
N GLY A 142 1.28 -27.72 7.60
CA GLY A 142 0.66 -28.11 8.87
C GLY A 142 0.49 -26.89 9.80
N THR A 143 1.05 -26.98 11.00
CA THR A 143 1.05 -25.92 12.01
C THR A 143 2.24 -24.94 11.86
N VAL A 144 3.26 -25.28 11.05
CA VAL A 144 4.43 -24.44 10.85
C VAL A 144 4.13 -23.40 9.76
N GLN A 145 4.41 -22.15 10.05
CA GLN A 145 4.17 -21.05 9.12
C GLN A 145 5.22 -19.94 9.24
N SER A 146 5.48 -19.26 8.13
CA SER A 146 6.43 -18.18 8.05
C SER A 146 6.00 -17.15 7.02
N LEU A 147 6.48 -15.92 7.16
CA LEU A 147 6.17 -14.81 6.29
C LEU A 147 7.38 -14.34 5.50
N ILE A 148 7.14 -14.06 4.23
CA ILE A 148 8.08 -13.36 3.37
C ILE A 148 7.47 -12.00 3.02
N ARG A 149 8.22 -10.91 3.24
CA ARG A 149 7.86 -9.59 2.78
C ARG A 149 8.61 -9.31 1.48
N ILE A 150 7.86 -9.09 0.40
CA ILE A 150 8.43 -8.74 -0.89
C ILE A 150 8.03 -7.30 -1.22
N LYS A 151 9.02 -6.41 -1.27
CA LYS A 151 8.83 -5.04 -1.72
C LYS A 151 8.99 -4.99 -3.23
N ILE A 152 7.92 -4.61 -3.93
CA ILE A 152 7.92 -4.37 -5.36
C ILE A 152 8.27 -2.90 -5.60
N LYS A 153 9.26 -2.65 -6.43
CA LYS A 153 9.68 -1.32 -6.89
C LYS A 153 9.51 -1.22 -8.41
N PRO A 154 9.45 0.00 -8.99
CA PRO A 154 9.54 0.20 -10.43
C PRO A 154 10.77 -0.48 -11.04
N SER A 155 10.69 -0.85 -12.32
CA SER A 155 11.86 -1.33 -13.08
C SER A 155 12.91 -0.23 -13.22
N GLU A 156 14.20 -0.60 -13.28
CA GLU A 156 15.28 0.36 -13.53
C GLU A 156 15.25 0.91 -14.97
N THR A 157 14.50 0.24 -15.86
CA THR A 157 14.29 0.70 -17.25
C THR A 157 13.21 1.77 -17.36
N ASP A 158 12.39 1.95 -16.31
CA ASP A 158 11.40 3.03 -16.29
C ASP A 158 12.11 4.38 -16.12
N ASP A 159 11.74 5.36 -16.95
CA ASP A 159 12.20 6.74 -16.75
C ASP A 159 11.77 7.16 -15.32
N PRO A 160 12.73 7.56 -14.45
CA PRO A 160 12.40 7.99 -13.08
C PRO A 160 11.36 9.10 -13.01
N LYS A 161 11.18 9.84 -14.12
CA LYS A 161 10.13 10.86 -14.28
C LYS A 161 8.78 10.29 -14.70
N SER A 162 8.72 9.02 -15.14
CA SER A 162 7.48 8.38 -15.58
C SER A 162 6.76 7.61 -14.47
N VAL A 163 7.39 7.47 -13.30
CA VAL A 163 6.85 6.71 -12.16
C VAL A 163 6.45 7.67 -11.05
N ALA A 164 5.21 7.57 -10.60
CA ALA A 164 4.75 8.34 -9.46
C ALA A 164 5.53 7.98 -8.19
N SER A 165 6.12 8.98 -7.54
CA SER A 165 6.60 8.82 -6.16
C SER A 165 5.46 9.17 -5.20
N PRO A 166 5.18 8.36 -4.16
CA PRO A 166 4.14 8.71 -3.19
C PRO A 166 4.37 10.08 -2.60
N MET A 167 3.35 10.93 -2.68
CA MET A 167 3.39 12.29 -2.18
C MET A 167 2.15 12.57 -1.34
N VAL A 168 2.26 13.53 -0.43
CA VAL A 168 1.11 14.11 0.24
C VAL A 168 1.25 15.63 0.24
N ALA A 169 0.17 16.33 -0.07
CA ALA A 169 0.11 17.78 0.00
C ALA A 169 -1.06 18.20 0.89
N ALA A 170 -0.80 19.18 1.76
CA ALA A 170 -1.78 19.74 2.67
C ALA A 170 -2.33 21.04 2.09
N GLY A 171 -3.63 21.07 1.81
CA GLY A 171 -4.36 22.31 1.50
C GLY A 171 -4.73 23.09 2.76
N GLY A 172 -5.58 24.10 2.64
CA GLY A 172 -6.02 24.90 3.78
C GLY A 172 -6.73 24.09 4.86
N ARG A 173 -7.67 23.23 4.47
CA ARG A 173 -8.48 22.38 5.38
C ARG A 173 -8.73 20.99 4.82
N TYR A 174 -7.96 20.55 3.85
CA TYR A 174 -8.05 19.26 3.18
C TYR A 174 -6.66 18.71 2.89
N THR A 175 -6.59 17.48 2.49
CA THR A 175 -5.35 16.78 2.14
C THR A 175 -5.53 16.06 0.81
N ILE A 176 -4.50 16.04 -0.03
CA ILE A 176 -4.40 15.18 -1.20
C ILE A 176 -3.18 14.27 -1.08
N ALA A 177 -3.26 13.07 -1.66
CA ALA A 177 -2.18 12.10 -1.68
C ALA A 177 -2.09 11.43 -3.06
N LEU A 178 -0.86 11.30 -3.55
CA LEU A 178 -0.50 10.55 -4.75
C LEU A 178 0.05 9.20 -4.32
N LYS A 179 -0.44 8.13 -4.93
CA LYS A 179 0.07 6.78 -4.72
C LYS A 179 1.07 6.38 -5.81
N TYR A 180 1.83 5.31 -5.58
CA TYR A 180 2.77 4.75 -6.56
C TYR A 180 2.12 4.37 -7.90
N ASP A 181 0.84 3.98 -7.87
CA ASP A 181 0.06 3.62 -9.05
C ASP A 181 -0.43 4.82 -9.88
N GLY A 182 0.00 6.04 -9.53
CA GLY A 182 -0.41 7.28 -10.20
C GLY A 182 -1.83 7.73 -9.89
N THR A 183 -2.50 7.12 -8.91
CA THR A 183 -3.84 7.56 -8.47
C THR A 183 -3.75 8.65 -7.43
N VAL A 184 -4.68 9.60 -7.48
CA VAL A 184 -4.78 10.72 -6.53
C VAL A 184 -5.98 10.51 -5.62
N TRP A 185 -5.79 10.75 -4.33
CA TRP A 185 -6.78 10.62 -3.27
C TRP A 185 -6.89 11.91 -2.48
N ALA A 186 -8.11 12.26 -2.04
CA ALA A 186 -8.38 13.50 -1.33
C ALA A 186 -9.32 13.25 -0.15
N TRP A 187 -9.23 14.09 0.91
CA TRP A 187 -10.14 14.07 2.06
C TRP A 187 -10.05 15.38 2.86
N GLY A 188 -11.10 15.68 3.62
CA GLY A 188 -11.26 16.89 4.41
C GLY A 188 -12.38 17.77 3.89
N TYR A 189 -12.17 19.09 3.97
CA TYR A 189 -13.09 20.12 3.51
C TYR A 189 -13.26 20.14 2.00
N ASN A 190 -14.49 20.45 1.48
CA ASN A 190 -14.80 20.37 0.05
C ASN A 190 -15.84 21.40 -0.42
N GLU A 191 -16.06 22.49 0.28
CA GLU A 191 -17.11 23.45 -0.14
C GLU A 191 -16.81 24.16 -1.47
N ASN A 192 -15.54 24.16 -1.93
CA ASN A 192 -15.14 24.71 -3.23
C ASN A 192 -14.79 23.60 -4.25
N GLY A 193 -15.03 22.34 -3.96
CA GLY A 193 -14.70 21.22 -4.84
C GLY A 193 -13.28 20.66 -4.69
N GLU A 194 -12.59 20.98 -3.59
CA GLU A 194 -11.17 20.64 -3.36
C GLU A 194 -10.87 19.13 -3.46
N LEU A 195 -11.89 18.29 -3.25
CA LEU A 195 -11.71 16.83 -3.28
C LEU A 195 -11.88 16.21 -4.67
N GLY A 196 -12.23 17.01 -5.69
CA GLY A 196 -12.35 16.54 -7.07
C GLY A 196 -13.39 15.43 -7.27
N GLN A 197 -14.52 15.45 -6.53
CA GLN A 197 -15.57 14.44 -6.58
C GLN A 197 -16.75 14.83 -7.50
N GLY A 198 -16.71 16.03 -8.10
CA GLY A 198 -17.83 16.59 -8.86
C GLY A 198 -18.98 17.05 -7.95
N ASN A 199 -18.72 17.26 -6.65
CA ASN A 199 -19.62 17.79 -5.66
C ASN A 199 -18.86 18.61 -4.61
N THR A 200 -19.56 19.23 -3.67
CA THR A 200 -18.99 20.07 -2.62
C THR A 200 -19.16 19.47 -1.20
N THR A 201 -19.36 18.16 -1.12
CA THR A 201 -19.53 17.46 0.17
C THR A 201 -18.17 17.13 0.77
N SER A 202 -17.91 17.60 2.00
CA SER A 202 -16.71 17.25 2.78
C SER A 202 -16.73 15.76 3.17
N VAL A 203 -15.57 15.10 3.10
CA VAL A 203 -15.42 13.70 3.53
C VAL A 203 -14.19 13.54 4.42
N TYR A 204 -14.29 12.64 5.41
CA TYR A 204 -13.30 12.48 6.49
C TYR A 204 -12.43 11.25 6.34
N SER A 205 -12.64 10.52 5.24
CA SER A 205 -11.83 9.36 4.83
C SER A 205 -11.37 9.57 3.38
N PRO A 206 -10.22 9.01 2.96
CA PRO A 206 -9.72 9.16 1.59
C PRO A 206 -10.73 8.70 0.54
N VAL A 207 -10.97 9.54 -0.46
CA VAL A 207 -11.74 9.23 -1.68
C VAL A 207 -10.84 9.48 -2.88
N GLN A 208 -10.97 8.67 -3.94
CA GLN A 208 -10.16 8.81 -5.13
C GLN A 208 -10.68 9.97 -6.00
N VAL A 209 -9.79 10.86 -6.44
CA VAL A 209 -10.13 12.02 -7.29
C VAL A 209 -10.65 11.53 -8.64
N LYS A 210 -11.74 12.12 -9.12
CA LYS A 210 -12.34 11.81 -10.42
C LYS A 210 -11.63 12.56 -11.55
N SER A 211 -11.68 11.98 -12.75
CA SER A 211 -11.27 12.67 -13.97
C SER A 211 -12.31 13.71 -14.41
N ALA A 212 -11.98 14.53 -15.42
CA ALA A 212 -12.85 15.60 -15.88
C ALA A 212 -14.20 15.11 -16.46
N ASP A 213 -14.28 13.86 -16.89
CA ASP A 213 -15.53 13.25 -17.36
C ASP A 213 -16.52 12.89 -16.23
N GLY A 214 -16.05 12.95 -14.96
CA GLY A 214 -16.82 12.63 -13.77
C GLY A 214 -17.16 11.14 -13.59
N ASN A 215 -16.85 10.29 -14.58
CA ASN A 215 -17.21 8.87 -14.61
C ASN A 215 -16.02 7.95 -14.31
N SER A 216 -14.81 8.35 -14.69
CA SER A 216 -13.56 7.66 -14.39
C SER A 216 -12.79 8.33 -13.26
N TYR A 217 -11.66 7.76 -12.89
CA TYR A 217 -10.76 8.31 -11.88
C TYR A 217 -9.51 8.92 -12.53
N LEU A 218 -8.94 9.94 -11.88
CA LEU A 218 -7.70 10.56 -12.32
C LEU A 218 -6.55 9.57 -12.09
N THR A 219 -5.81 9.25 -13.16
CA THR A 219 -4.70 8.30 -13.18
C THR A 219 -3.49 8.88 -13.90
N ASP A 220 -2.40 8.14 -13.93
CA ASP A 220 -1.14 8.51 -14.58
C ASP A 220 -0.50 9.80 -14.06
N ILE A 221 -0.79 10.17 -12.83
CA ILE A 221 -0.24 11.35 -12.16
C ILE A 221 1.12 11.02 -11.58
N ILE A 222 2.09 11.93 -11.76
CA ILE A 222 3.47 11.80 -11.27
C ILE A 222 3.82 12.83 -10.19
N GLU A 223 3.07 13.94 -10.11
CA GLU A 223 3.30 15.00 -9.13
C GLU A 223 1.98 15.67 -8.74
N ILE A 224 1.87 16.11 -7.49
CA ILE A 224 0.72 16.85 -6.97
C ILE A 224 1.15 18.07 -6.16
N ALA A 225 0.33 19.11 -6.18
CA ALA A 225 0.45 20.29 -5.31
C ALA A 225 -0.92 20.73 -4.83
N ALA A 226 -1.01 21.19 -3.57
CA ALA A 226 -2.23 21.73 -2.99
C ALA A 226 -2.05 23.19 -2.60
N GLY A 227 -2.96 24.05 -3.03
CA GLY A 227 -3.11 25.40 -2.55
C GLY A 227 -4.09 25.50 -1.38
N SER A 228 -4.57 26.70 -1.08
CA SER A 228 -5.57 26.89 -0.01
C SER A 228 -6.89 26.19 -0.34
N ASN A 229 -7.40 26.37 -1.57
CA ASN A 229 -8.70 25.86 -2.04
C ASN A 229 -8.64 25.31 -3.47
N HIS A 230 -7.48 24.91 -3.96
CA HIS A 230 -7.30 24.36 -5.30
C HIS A 230 -6.13 23.37 -5.32
N ASN A 231 -6.10 22.52 -6.32
CA ASN A 231 -5.05 21.53 -6.52
C ASN A 231 -4.47 21.60 -7.94
N LEU A 232 -3.26 21.12 -8.08
CA LEU A 232 -2.60 20.85 -9.35
C LEU A 232 -2.10 19.41 -9.34
N ALA A 233 -2.18 18.75 -10.50
CA ALA A 233 -1.58 17.45 -10.73
C ALA A 233 -0.90 17.42 -12.10
N LEU A 234 0.32 16.90 -12.16
CA LEU A 234 1.06 16.69 -13.39
C LEU A 234 0.94 15.23 -13.80
N ALA A 235 0.46 14.97 -15.01
CA ALA A 235 0.41 13.64 -15.59
C ALA A 235 1.72 13.27 -16.32
N LYS A 236 1.95 11.97 -16.54
CA LYS A 236 3.13 11.43 -17.23
C LYS A 236 3.34 12.02 -18.63
N ASP A 237 2.25 12.33 -19.34
CA ASP A 237 2.28 12.92 -20.67
C ASP A 237 2.57 14.43 -20.68
N GLY A 238 2.78 15.04 -19.52
CA GLY A 238 2.99 16.48 -19.35
C GLY A 238 1.71 17.29 -19.19
N THR A 239 0.53 16.68 -19.23
CA THR A 239 -0.74 17.38 -18.98
C THR A 239 -0.81 17.83 -17.52
N VAL A 240 -1.25 19.09 -17.30
CA VAL A 240 -1.52 19.63 -15.97
C VAL A 240 -3.03 19.71 -15.76
N TRP A 241 -3.46 19.07 -14.67
CA TRP A 241 -4.84 19.09 -14.19
C TRP A 241 -4.99 20.07 -13.03
N SER A 242 -6.16 20.71 -12.92
CA SER A 242 -6.48 21.61 -11.79
C SER A 242 -7.95 21.47 -11.40
N TRP A 243 -8.22 21.57 -10.11
CA TRP A 243 -9.59 21.57 -9.55
C TRP A 243 -9.63 22.28 -8.20
#